data_e27c0cd0b71fd39435c35ae2e19166e5
#
_entry.id   e27c0cd0b71fd39435c35ae2e19166e5
#
_cell.length_a   1.000
_cell.length_b   1.000
_cell.length_c   1.000
_cell.angle_alpha   90.00
_cell.angle_beta   90.00
_cell.angle_gamma   90.00
#
_symmetry.space_group_name_H-M   'P 1'
#
loop_
_entity.id
_entity.type
_entity.pdbx_description
1 polymer ?
#
loop_
_entity_poly.entity_id
_entity_poly.type
_entity_poly.pdbx_seq_one_letter_code
_entity_poly.pdbx_strand_id
1 'polypeptide(L)'
;MIRSMTAFAAGERNTEWGTLGCELRAVNHRFLELGVRLPEELRLLEPALRQRVSARVSRGKVDLTLRLRTGDGGGSLQVNDALLQQLGALASDLDSRFPALRTQFTELLQFPGVLQSTAGDPAQLHAQALELLDEVLDDFIAAREREGGTLVAAILERVDGIAAQAAQVRELIPAIRAGQRAKLDARIADLAQAADPGRMEQELVLWLQKLDVDEELDRLDSHVVEIRRIFTQEKPVGRRLDFLLQEFNREANTLGSKSVDARTSNIAVELKVLIDQIREQVQNIE
;
A
#
# COMPACT_ATOMS: atom_id res chain seq x y z
N MET A 1 -6.79 13.79 -2.39
CA MET A 1 -7.45 12.51 -2.03
C MET A 1 -6.42 11.55 -1.47
N ILE A 2 -6.79 10.76 -0.47
CA ILE A 2 -5.92 9.73 0.13
C ILE A 2 -5.92 8.50 -0.76
N ARG A 3 -4.75 7.93 -1.00
CA ARG A 3 -4.54 6.78 -1.88
C ARG A 3 -3.97 5.60 -1.10
N SER A 4 -4.36 4.39 -1.47
CA SER A 4 -3.67 3.18 -1.00
C SER A 4 -2.29 3.06 -1.65
N MET A 5 -1.32 2.51 -0.92
CA MET A 5 -0.01 2.15 -1.47
C MET A 5 -0.02 0.80 -2.20
N THR A 6 -1.08 0.00 -2.03
CA THR A 6 -1.28 -1.27 -2.73
C THR A 6 -2.29 -1.06 -3.84
N ALA A 7 -2.00 -1.57 -5.03
CA ALA A 7 -2.94 -1.63 -6.14
C ALA A 7 -2.47 -2.58 -7.22
N PHE A 8 -3.41 -2.98 -8.05
CA PHE A 8 -3.18 -3.72 -9.27
C PHE A 8 -4.09 -3.17 -10.38
N ALA A 9 -3.53 -3.02 -11.57
CA ALA A 9 -4.28 -2.76 -12.79
C ALA A 9 -3.62 -3.50 -13.96
N ALA A 10 -4.40 -3.94 -14.91
CA ALA A 10 -3.93 -4.59 -16.10
C ALA A 10 -4.83 -4.23 -17.29
N GLY A 11 -4.25 -4.18 -18.46
CA GLY A 11 -4.95 -3.96 -19.72
C GLY A 11 -4.30 -4.76 -20.84
N GLU A 12 -5.08 -5.09 -21.83
CA GLU A 12 -4.60 -5.77 -23.04
C GLU A 12 -5.14 -5.04 -24.28
N ARG A 13 -4.31 -5.02 -25.34
CA ARG A 13 -4.67 -4.43 -26.63
C ARG A 13 -4.20 -5.35 -27.77
N ASN A 14 -5.09 -5.64 -28.68
CA ASN A 14 -4.72 -6.35 -29.91
C ASN A 14 -4.04 -5.39 -30.88
N THR A 15 -2.88 -5.78 -31.37
CA THR A 15 -2.05 -5.06 -32.31
C THR A 15 -1.73 -5.92 -33.51
N GLU A 16 -1.13 -5.35 -34.55
CA GLU A 16 -0.64 -6.09 -35.72
C GLU A 16 0.49 -7.07 -35.36
N TRP A 17 1.20 -6.83 -34.25
CA TRP A 17 2.27 -7.70 -33.74
C TRP A 17 1.78 -8.81 -32.81
N GLY A 18 0.48 -8.81 -32.49
CA GLY A 18 -0.12 -9.70 -31.51
C GLY A 18 -0.79 -8.95 -30.37
N THR A 19 -1.02 -9.64 -29.26
CA THR A 19 -1.66 -9.05 -28.07
C THR A 19 -0.59 -8.42 -27.16
N LEU A 20 -0.68 -7.10 -27.01
CA LEU A 20 0.11 -6.33 -26.06
C LEU A 20 -0.61 -6.28 -24.71
N GLY A 21 0.02 -6.79 -23.66
CA GLY A 21 -0.47 -6.74 -22.28
C GLY A 21 0.37 -5.80 -21.43
N CYS A 22 -0.28 -5.02 -20.58
CA CYS A 22 0.34 -4.13 -19.59
C CYS A 22 -0.19 -4.45 -18.21
N GLU A 23 0.70 -4.68 -17.25
CA GLU A 23 0.36 -4.92 -15.84
C GLU A 23 1.12 -3.94 -14.96
N LEU A 24 0.42 -3.29 -14.04
CA LEU A 24 0.97 -2.45 -12.97
C LEU A 24 0.58 -3.03 -11.63
N ARG A 25 1.57 -3.25 -10.76
CA ARG A 25 1.37 -3.69 -9.39
C ARG A 25 2.18 -2.82 -8.45
N ALA A 26 1.55 -2.35 -7.37
CA ALA A 26 2.24 -1.65 -6.29
C ALA A 26 2.09 -2.38 -4.96
N VAL A 27 3.14 -2.29 -4.14
CA VAL A 27 3.15 -2.69 -2.74
C VAL A 27 3.74 -1.56 -1.90
N ASN A 28 3.40 -1.56 -0.61
CA ASN A 28 3.91 -0.54 0.31
C ASN A 28 5.44 -0.52 0.32
N HIS A 29 6.01 0.67 0.10
CA HIS A 29 7.44 0.94 0.25
C HIS A 29 7.69 2.40 0.61
N ARG A 30 8.78 2.66 1.34
CA ARG A 30 9.10 4.01 1.85
C ARG A 30 9.37 5.04 0.74
N PHE A 31 9.99 4.62 -0.35
CA PHE A 31 10.33 5.44 -1.51
C PHE A 31 9.69 4.85 -2.77
N LEU A 32 9.66 5.63 -3.85
CA LEU A 32 9.30 5.08 -5.16
C LEU A 32 10.44 4.18 -5.65
N GLU A 33 10.15 2.90 -5.80
CA GLU A 33 11.01 1.91 -6.44
C GLU A 33 10.27 1.37 -7.65
N LEU A 34 10.77 1.61 -8.84
CA LEU A 34 10.11 1.21 -10.09
C LEU A 34 10.90 0.08 -10.77
N GLY A 35 10.35 -1.12 -10.73
CA GLY A 35 10.76 -2.26 -11.53
C GLY A 35 10.06 -2.23 -12.88
N VAL A 36 10.82 -2.41 -13.98
CA VAL A 36 10.26 -2.46 -15.35
C VAL A 36 10.71 -3.73 -16.04
N ARG A 37 9.75 -4.48 -16.57
CA ARG A 37 9.98 -5.69 -17.36
C ARG A 37 9.36 -5.51 -18.72
N LEU A 38 10.20 -5.59 -19.77
CA LEU A 38 9.81 -5.34 -21.16
C LEU A 38 10.30 -6.46 -22.06
N PRO A 39 9.55 -6.79 -23.11
CA PRO A 39 10.07 -7.56 -24.23
C PRO A 39 11.10 -6.73 -25.01
N GLU A 40 11.93 -7.39 -25.80
CA GLU A 40 13.06 -6.76 -26.52
C GLU A 40 12.61 -5.61 -27.43
N GLU A 41 11.47 -5.78 -28.09
CA GLU A 41 10.88 -4.83 -29.04
C GLU A 41 10.51 -3.49 -28.40
N LEU A 42 10.24 -3.48 -27.08
CA LEU A 42 9.83 -2.29 -26.33
C LEU A 42 10.94 -1.73 -25.43
N ARG A 43 12.14 -2.32 -25.45
CA ARG A 43 13.25 -1.92 -24.56
C ARG A 43 13.63 -0.44 -24.68
N LEU A 44 13.54 0.11 -25.89
CA LEU A 44 13.84 1.53 -26.14
C LEU A 44 12.86 2.50 -25.43
N LEU A 45 11.67 2.00 -25.05
CA LEU A 45 10.67 2.82 -24.35
C LEU A 45 10.89 2.92 -22.83
N GLU A 46 11.80 2.14 -22.27
CA GLU A 46 11.98 2.09 -20.81
C GLU A 46 12.09 3.48 -20.15
N PRO A 47 12.89 4.44 -20.65
CA PRO A 47 12.99 5.76 -20.06
C PRO A 47 11.65 6.53 -20.07
N ALA A 48 10.90 6.46 -21.17
CA ALA A 48 9.62 7.13 -21.31
C ALA A 48 8.55 6.51 -20.38
N LEU A 49 8.52 5.18 -20.27
CA LEU A 49 7.63 4.46 -19.37
C LEU A 49 7.91 4.82 -17.92
N ARG A 50 9.20 4.83 -17.51
CA ARG A 50 9.63 5.26 -16.18
C ARG A 50 9.19 6.69 -15.85
N GLN A 51 9.35 7.62 -16.80
CA GLN A 51 8.96 9.00 -16.64
C GLN A 51 7.45 9.14 -16.42
N ARG A 52 6.61 8.45 -17.21
CA ARG A 52 5.15 8.50 -17.09
C ARG A 52 4.67 7.95 -15.74
N VAL A 53 5.21 6.81 -15.28
CA VAL A 53 4.87 6.25 -13.98
C VAL A 53 5.30 7.17 -12.85
N SER A 54 6.55 7.69 -12.88
CA SER A 54 7.09 8.56 -11.83
C SER A 54 6.40 9.93 -11.76
N ALA A 55 5.79 10.40 -12.86
CA ALA A 55 5.01 11.63 -12.86
C ALA A 55 3.66 11.49 -12.10
N ARG A 56 3.14 10.26 -11.96
CA ARG A 56 1.81 9.99 -11.40
C ARG A 56 1.84 9.24 -10.07
N VAL A 57 2.95 8.58 -9.73
CA VAL A 57 3.15 7.83 -8.50
C VAL A 57 4.38 8.34 -7.79
N SER A 58 4.24 8.78 -6.53
CA SER A 58 5.32 9.40 -5.76
C SER A 58 5.96 8.44 -4.76
N ARG A 59 5.30 7.32 -4.43
CA ARG A 59 5.74 6.38 -3.38
C ARG A 59 5.25 4.96 -3.66
N GLY A 60 5.95 3.98 -3.09
CA GLY A 60 5.64 2.55 -3.23
C GLY A 60 6.64 1.82 -4.12
N LYS A 61 6.70 0.50 -3.99
CA LYS A 61 7.40 -0.35 -4.95
C LYS A 61 6.42 -0.75 -6.04
N VAL A 62 6.67 -0.25 -7.26
CA VAL A 62 5.81 -0.44 -8.43
C VAL A 62 6.52 -1.34 -9.42
N ASP A 63 5.89 -2.43 -9.80
CA ASP A 63 6.33 -3.31 -10.88
C ASP A 63 5.45 -3.08 -12.12
N LEU A 64 6.08 -2.61 -13.20
CA LEU A 64 5.49 -2.48 -14.53
C LEU A 64 5.95 -3.66 -15.38
N THR A 65 5.03 -4.40 -15.95
CA THR A 65 5.32 -5.49 -16.87
C THR A 65 4.55 -5.28 -18.17
N LEU A 66 5.28 -5.13 -19.27
CA LEU A 66 4.72 -5.20 -20.63
C LEU A 66 5.06 -6.55 -21.24
N ARG A 67 4.10 -7.17 -21.92
CA ARG A 67 4.25 -8.43 -22.61
C ARG A 67 3.67 -8.30 -24.01
N LEU A 68 4.42 -8.77 -25.00
CA LEU A 68 3.93 -8.91 -26.36
C LEU A 68 3.79 -10.41 -26.64
N ARG A 69 2.55 -10.87 -26.77
CA ARG A 69 2.25 -12.24 -27.20
C ARG A 69 2.02 -12.19 -28.70
N THR A 70 3.02 -12.61 -29.46
CA THR A 70 2.82 -12.85 -30.89
C THR A 70 1.72 -13.89 -31.03
N GLY A 71 0.62 -13.51 -31.67
CA GLY A 71 -0.50 -14.43 -31.88
C GLY A 71 -0.03 -15.61 -32.79
N ASP A 72 -0.58 -16.78 -32.48
CA ASP A 72 -0.54 -17.93 -33.43
C ASP A 72 -1.32 -17.64 -34.74
N GLY A 73 -1.67 -16.36 -34.94
CA GLY A 73 -2.37 -15.91 -36.12
C GLY A 73 -1.49 -16.10 -37.35
N GLY A 74 -1.98 -16.90 -38.26
CA GLY A 74 -1.42 -17.22 -39.57
C GLY A 74 -1.04 -16.01 -40.39
N GLY A 75 -0.04 -15.26 -39.95
CA GLY A 75 0.69 -14.33 -40.76
C GLY A 75 1.28 -15.16 -41.91
N SER A 76 1.01 -14.78 -43.15
CA SER A 76 1.62 -15.42 -44.28
C SER A 76 3.13 -15.42 -44.04
N LEU A 77 3.72 -16.63 -43.99
CA LEU A 77 5.16 -16.76 -43.95
C LEU A 77 5.74 -16.04 -45.16
N GLN A 78 6.27 -14.86 -44.96
CA GLN A 78 6.96 -14.13 -46.01
C GLN A 78 8.42 -14.54 -46.00
N VAL A 79 8.87 -14.89 -47.16
CA VAL A 79 10.23 -15.35 -47.36
C VAL A 79 11.02 -14.25 -48.07
N ASN A 80 12.26 -14.04 -47.66
CA ASN A 80 13.16 -13.09 -48.28
C ASN A 80 13.69 -13.69 -49.59
N ASP A 81 12.99 -13.43 -50.69
CA ASP A 81 13.33 -13.96 -52.02
C ASP A 81 14.75 -13.57 -52.44
N ALA A 82 15.20 -12.35 -52.14
CA ALA A 82 16.54 -11.90 -52.49
C ALA A 82 17.63 -12.71 -51.74
N LEU A 83 17.42 -12.99 -50.45
CA LEU A 83 18.34 -13.82 -49.67
C LEU A 83 18.30 -15.28 -50.15
N LEU A 84 17.10 -15.81 -50.46
CA LEU A 84 16.96 -17.18 -51.02
C LEU A 84 17.68 -17.35 -52.35
N GLN A 85 17.61 -16.37 -53.26
CA GLN A 85 18.37 -16.40 -54.51
C GLN A 85 19.87 -16.42 -54.27
N GLN A 86 20.37 -15.63 -53.30
CA GLN A 86 21.80 -15.64 -52.93
C GLN A 86 22.21 -16.98 -52.33
N LEU A 87 21.42 -17.55 -51.44
CA LEU A 87 21.67 -18.86 -50.82
C LEU A 87 21.60 -19.98 -51.87
N GLY A 88 20.67 -19.90 -52.82
CA GLY A 88 20.56 -20.85 -53.93
C GLY A 88 21.78 -20.81 -54.87
N ALA A 89 22.27 -19.62 -55.21
CA ALA A 89 23.48 -19.46 -55.98
C ALA A 89 24.72 -20.02 -55.26
N LEU A 90 24.83 -19.75 -53.98
CA LEU A 90 25.91 -20.29 -53.14
C LEU A 90 25.81 -21.81 -52.98
N ALA A 91 24.63 -22.38 -52.85
CA ALA A 91 24.42 -23.81 -52.75
C ALA A 91 24.83 -24.50 -54.04
N SER A 92 24.54 -23.91 -55.20
CA SER A 92 24.97 -24.45 -56.55
C SER A 92 26.47 -24.41 -56.70
N ASP A 93 27.18 -23.38 -56.27
CA ASP A 93 28.65 -23.31 -56.30
C ASP A 93 29.26 -24.34 -55.32
N LEU A 94 28.69 -24.50 -54.13
CA LEU A 94 29.17 -25.47 -53.17
C LEU A 94 28.89 -26.93 -53.58
N ASP A 95 27.78 -27.22 -54.24
CA ASP A 95 27.47 -28.57 -54.72
C ASP A 95 28.53 -29.08 -55.69
N SER A 96 29.09 -28.19 -56.54
CA SER A 96 30.21 -28.50 -57.41
C SER A 96 31.50 -28.90 -56.67
N ARG A 97 31.69 -28.38 -55.45
CA ARG A 97 32.87 -28.63 -54.60
C ARG A 97 32.66 -29.76 -53.61
N PHE A 98 31.39 -29.97 -53.19
CA PHE A 98 30.99 -30.97 -52.22
C PHE A 98 29.77 -31.78 -52.71
N PRO A 99 29.96 -32.81 -53.52
CA PRO A 99 28.90 -33.54 -54.27
C PRO A 99 27.87 -34.25 -53.36
N ALA A 100 28.06 -34.29 -52.05
CA ALA A 100 27.15 -34.86 -51.06
C ALA A 100 26.41 -33.80 -50.24
N LEU A 101 26.48 -32.49 -50.55
CA LEU A 101 25.81 -31.42 -49.83
C LEU A 101 24.28 -31.59 -49.93
N ARG A 102 23.62 -31.62 -48.83
CA ARG A 102 22.14 -31.65 -48.77
C ARG A 102 21.67 -30.50 -47.90
N THR A 103 20.70 -29.74 -48.38
CA THR A 103 20.04 -28.71 -47.65
C THR A 103 18.63 -29.17 -47.30
N GLN A 104 18.27 -29.14 -46.03
CA GLN A 104 16.90 -29.42 -45.58
C GLN A 104 16.08 -28.16 -45.64
N PHE A 105 14.82 -28.26 -46.11
CA PHE A 105 13.91 -27.13 -46.23
C PHE A 105 13.68 -26.43 -44.89
N THR A 106 13.51 -27.18 -43.80
CA THR A 106 13.32 -26.63 -42.44
C THR A 106 14.53 -25.87 -41.93
N GLU A 107 15.76 -26.34 -42.23
CA GLU A 107 17.01 -25.66 -41.86
C GLU A 107 17.19 -24.36 -42.66
N LEU A 108 16.80 -24.37 -43.95
CA LEU A 108 16.80 -23.16 -44.76
C LEU A 108 15.86 -22.09 -44.23
N LEU A 109 14.65 -22.48 -43.81
CA LEU A 109 13.69 -21.54 -43.20
C LEU A 109 14.15 -20.98 -41.85
N GLN A 110 14.95 -21.73 -41.09
CA GLN A 110 15.54 -21.28 -39.83
C GLN A 110 16.78 -20.41 -40.03
N PHE A 111 17.31 -20.30 -41.24
CA PHE A 111 18.46 -19.44 -41.51
C PHE A 111 18.09 -17.97 -41.25
N PRO A 112 18.92 -17.22 -40.47
CA PRO A 112 18.62 -15.85 -40.09
C PRO A 112 18.32 -14.95 -41.30
N GLY A 113 17.14 -14.32 -41.30
CA GLY A 113 16.73 -13.43 -42.38
C GLY A 113 16.01 -14.08 -43.57
N VAL A 114 15.87 -15.42 -43.64
CA VAL A 114 15.08 -16.12 -44.67
C VAL A 114 13.58 -15.96 -44.41
N LEU A 115 13.11 -16.19 -43.19
CA LEU A 115 11.77 -15.83 -42.82
C LEU A 115 11.74 -14.36 -42.39
N GLN A 116 10.93 -13.58 -43.10
CA GLN A 116 10.62 -12.21 -42.71
C GLN A 116 9.36 -12.23 -41.84
N SER A 117 9.47 -11.77 -40.62
CA SER A 117 8.26 -11.34 -39.92
C SER A 117 7.81 -10.06 -40.62
N THR A 118 6.55 -9.97 -41.00
CA THR A 118 5.90 -8.70 -41.34
C THR A 118 5.83 -7.86 -40.06
N ALA A 119 6.98 -7.34 -39.65
CA ALA A 119 7.00 -6.39 -38.56
C ALA A 119 6.40 -5.09 -39.08
N GLY A 120 5.21 -4.74 -38.59
CA GLY A 120 4.64 -3.42 -38.77
C GLY A 120 5.62 -2.33 -38.29
N ASP A 121 5.29 -1.07 -38.48
CA ASP A 121 6.16 0.04 -38.10
C ASP A 121 6.40 0.05 -36.56
N PRO A 122 7.64 -0.16 -36.07
CA PRO A 122 7.96 -0.18 -34.66
C PRO A 122 7.47 1.10 -33.93
N ALA A 123 7.37 2.23 -34.62
CA ALA A 123 6.88 3.48 -34.05
C ALA A 123 5.39 3.38 -33.64
N GLN A 124 4.60 2.63 -34.39
CA GLN A 124 3.19 2.38 -34.05
C GLN A 124 3.08 1.48 -32.80
N LEU A 125 3.87 0.42 -32.71
CA LEU A 125 3.91 -0.43 -31.53
C LEU A 125 4.29 0.37 -30.28
N HIS A 126 5.30 1.24 -30.42
CA HIS A 126 5.74 2.12 -29.35
C HIS A 126 4.63 3.09 -28.91
N ALA A 127 3.92 3.71 -29.84
CA ALA A 127 2.80 4.60 -29.54
C ALA A 127 1.67 3.85 -28.79
N GLN A 128 1.27 2.68 -29.29
CA GLN A 128 0.25 1.84 -28.68
C GLN A 128 0.64 1.35 -27.27
N ALA A 129 1.92 1.06 -27.04
CA ALA A 129 2.41 0.67 -25.71
C ALA A 129 2.32 1.83 -24.71
N LEU A 130 2.62 3.04 -25.14
CA LEU A 130 2.51 4.25 -24.29
C LEU A 130 1.05 4.60 -24.00
N GLU A 131 0.16 4.49 -24.96
CA GLU A 131 -1.27 4.70 -24.78
C GLU A 131 -1.88 3.66 -23.81
N LEU A 132 -1.56 2.38 -24.00
CA LEU A 132 -2.00 1.32 -23.11
C LEU A 132 -1.50 1.53 -21.67
N LEU A 133 -0.25 1.98 -21.50
CA LEU A 133 0.26 2.33 -20.18
C LEU A 133 -0.54 3.48 -19.55
N ASP A 134 -0.89 4.52 -20.31
CA ASP A 134 -1.66 5.64 -19.78
C ASP A 134 -3.06 5.20 -19.32
N GLU A 135 -3.74 4.34 -20.09
CA GLU A 135 -5.04 3.75 -19.70
C GLU A 135 -4.92 2.91 -18.41
N VAL A 136 -3.91 2.05 -18.35
CA VAL A 136 -3.66 1.20 -17.17
C VAL A 136 -3.26 2.05 -15.96
N LEU A 137 -2.53 3.16 -16.16
CA LEU A 137 -2.20 4.11 -15.08
C LEU A 137 -3.44 4.83 -14.55
N ASP A 138 -4.40 5.21 -15.40
CA ASP A 138 -5.66 5.80 -14.98
C ASP A 138 -6.47 4.84 -14.11
N ASP A 139 -6.61 3.60 -14.54
CA ASP A 139 -7.28 2.54 -13.78
C ASP A 139 -6.57 2.24 -12.47
N PHE A 140 -5.24 2.23 -12.49
CA PHE A 140 -4.40 2.00 -11.32
C PHE A 140 -4.58 3.10 -10.27
N ILE A 141 -4.61 4.38 -10.69
CA ILE A 141 -4.83 5.51 -9.77
C ILE A 141 -6.25 5.46 -9.22
N ALA A 142 -7.25 5.20 -10.06
CA ALA A 142 -8.63 5.06 -9.62
C ALA A 142 -8.81 3.91 -8.61
N ALA A 143 -8.12 2.78 -8.81
CA ALA A 143 -8.10 1.69 -7.84
C ALA A 143 -7.49 2.11 -6.50
N ARG A 144 -6.35 2.82 -6.51
CA ARG A 144 -5.70 3.37 -5.30
C ARG A 144 -6.60 4.33 -4.54
N GLU A 145 -7.36 5.16 -5.23
CA GLU A 145 -8.28 6.13 -4.63
C GLU A 145 -9.49 5.43 -3.99
N ARG A 146 -10.07 4.43 -4.67
CA ARG A 146 -11.17 3.63 -4.10
C ARG A 146 -10.74 2.88 -2.84
N GLU A 147 -9.60 2.20 -2.91
CA GLU A 147 -9.06 1.46 -1.76
C GLU A 147 -8.66 2.42 -0.63
N GLY A 148 -8.04 3.56 -0.95
CA GLY A 148 -7.72 4.61 0.02
C GLY A 148 -8.97 5.10 0.76
N GLY A 149 -10.08 5.31 0.08
CA GLY A 149 -11.37 5.64 0.70
C GLY A 149 -11.87 4.57 1.67
N THR A 150 -11.73 3.30 1.31
CA THR A 150 -12.09 2.16 2.19
C THR A 150 -11.22 2.12 3.44
N LEU A 151 -9.89 2.34 3.29
CA LEU A 151 -8.96 2.40 4.42
C LEU A 151 -9.29 3.55 5.37
N VAL A 152 -9.61 4.75 4.84
CA VAL A 152 -10.03 5.90 5.65
C VAL A 152 -11.29 5.59 6.43
N ALA A 153 -12.30 4.98 5.80
CA ALA A 153 -13.54 4.60 6.49
C ALA A 153 -13.25 3.61 7.64
N ALA A 154 -12.43 2.61 7.40
CA ALA A 154 -12.02 1.64 8.41
C ALA A 154 -11.22 2.28 9.57
N ILE A 155 -10.38 3.28 9.31
CA ILE A 155 -9.67 4.04 10.34
C ILE A 155 -10.66 4.86 11.16
N LEU A 156 -11.59 5.57 10.52
CA LEU A 156 -12.56 6.42 11.21
C LEU A 156 -13.49 5.60 12.10
N GLU A 157 -13.91 4.41 11.70
CA GLU A 157 -14.68 3.49 12.54
C GLU A 157 -13.94 3.15 13.83
N ARG A 158 -12.63 2.88 13.76
CA ARG A 158 -11.81 2.61 14.95
C ARG A 158 -11.58 3.84 15.81
N VAL A 159 -11.46 5.01 15.20
CA VAL A 159 -11.39 6.30 15.89
C VAL A 159 -12.69 6.57 16.69
N ASP A 160 -13.83 6.23 16.10
CA ASP A 160 -15.12 6.30 16.78
C ASP A 160 -15.19 5.31 17.96
N GLY A 161 -14.60 4.13 17.80
CA GLY A 161 -14.41 3.16 18.87
C GLY A 161 -13.56 3.72 20.03
N ILE A 162 -12.45 4.42 19.72
CA ILE A 162 -11.63 5.10 20.77
C ILE A 162 -12.45 6.14 21.52
N ALA A 163 -13.22 6.97 20.81
CA ALA A 163 -14.08 7.97 21.43
C ALA A 163 -15.15 7.34 22.36
N ALA A 164 -15.75 6.24 21.92
CA ALA A 164 -16.73 5.49 22.73
C ALA A 164 -16.10 4.91 24.00
N GLN A 165 -14.89 4.33 23.90
CA GLN A 165 -14.15 3.81 25.06
C GLN A 165 -13.78 4.92 26.06
N ALA A 166 -13.33 6.09 25.55
CA ALA A 166 -13.05 7.25 26.41
C ALA A 166 -14.30 7.74 27.15
N ALA A 167 -15.45 7.82 26.47
CA ALA A 167 -16.72 8.17 27.08
C ALA A 167 -17.14 7.16 28.16
N GLN A 168 -16.97 5.87 27.91
CA GLN A 168 -17.27 4.83 28.89
C GLN A 168 -16.41 4.95 30.16
N VAL A 169 -15.12 5.29 30.02
CA VAL A 169 -14.26 5.56 31.17
C VAL A 169 -14.83 6.73 31.99
N ARG A 170 -15.23 7.85 31.36
CA ARG A 170 -15.82 9.01 32.02
C ARG A 170 -17.04 8.62 32.85
N GLU A 171 -17.90 7.77 32.33
CA GLU A 171 -19.10 7.30 33.06
C GLU A 171 -18.73 6.44 34.28
N LEU A 172 -17.63 5.68 34.22
CA LEU A 172 -17.20 4.81 35.30
C LEU A 172 -16.47 5.54 36.43
N ILE A 173 -15.77 6.66 36.13
CA ILE A 173 -14.93 7.39 37.10
C ILE A 173 -15.65 7.74 38.39
N PRO A 174 -16.88 8.32 38.41
CA PRO A 174 -17.53 8.70 39.64
C PRO A 174 -17.76 7.51 40.56
N ALA A 175 -18.22 6.39 40.02
CA ALA A 175 -18.47 5.18 40.80
C ALA A 175 -17.16 4.54 41.31
N ILE A 176 -16.11 4.58 40.55
CA ILE A 176 -14.77 4.10 40.94
C ILE A 176 -14.20 4.96 42.05
N ARG A 177 -14.26 6.31 41.94
CA ARG A 177 -13.80 7.24 42.97
C ARG A 177 -14.56 7.01 44.29
N ALA A 178 -15.88 6.85 44.22
CA ALA A 178 -16.72 6.58 45.42
C ALA A 178 -16.37 5.21 46.07
N GLY A 179 -16.24 4.16 45.27
CA GLY A 179 -15.90 2.84 45.79
C GLY A 179 -14.50 2.77 46.40
N GLN A 180 -13.57 3.48 45.83
CA GLN A 180 -12.21 3.54 46.36
C GLN A 180 -12.15 4.36 47.66
N ARG A 181 -12.90 5.46 47.74
CA ARG A 181 -13.01 6.21 48.97
C ARG A 181 -13.62 5.37 50.12
N ALA A 182 -14.69 4.64 49.86
CA ALA A 182 -15.30 3.75 50.83
C ALA A 182 -14.32 2.66 51.33
N LYS A 183 -13.49 2.09 50.42
CA LYS A 183 -12.43 1.13 50.81
C LYS A 183 -11.37 1.76 51.71
N LEU A 184 -10.99 3.00 51.44
CA LEU A 184 -10.01 3.71 52.27
C LEU A 184 -10.59 4.02 53.64
N ASP A 185 -11.82 4.55 53.70
CA ASP A 185 -12.51 4.84 54.94
C ASP A 185 -12.66 3.57 55.83
N ALA A 186 -13.01 2.44 55.24
CA ALA A 186 -13.07 1.15 55.94
C ALA A 186 -11.71 0.71 56.51
N ARG A 187 -10.61 0.83 55.71
CA ARG A 187 -9.27 0.51 56.18
C ARG A 187 -8.82 1.41 57.33
N ILE A 188 -9.20 2.68 57.32
CA ILE A 188 -8.88 3.62 58.38
C ILE A 188 -9.64 3.26 59.65
N ALA A 189 -10.92 2.89 59.53
CA ALA A 189 -11.72 2.44 60.68
C ALA A 189 -11.15 1.20 61.38
N ASP A 190 -10.48 0.32 60.60
CA ASP A 190 -9.81 -0.91 61.12
C ASP A 190 -8.48 -0.62 61.86
N LEU A 191 -7.93 0.60 61.76
CA LEU A 191 -6.67 0.95 62.43
C LEU A 191 -6.94 1.21 63.94
N ALA A 192 -6.26 0.46 64.80
CA ALA A 192 -6.39 0.55 66.27
C ALA A 192 -5.89 1.86 66.85
N GLN A 193 -5.17 2.70 66.10
CA GLN A 193 -4.69 4.01 66.54
C GLN A 193 -5.39 5.13 65.75
N ALA A 194 -5.80 6.17 66.46
CA ALA A 194 -6.35 7.36 65.80
C ALA A 194 -5.29 8.00 64.90
N ALA A 195 -5.52 7.94 63.61
CA ALA A 195 -4.67 8.60 62.63
C ALA A 195 -4.85 10.12 62.71
N ASP A 196 -3.77 10.89 62.56
CA ASP A 196 -3.84 12.34 62.46
C ASP A 196 -4.74 12.77 61.30
N PRO A 197 -5.85 13.48 61.52
CA PRO A 197 -6.80 13.88 60.49
C PRO A 197 -6.16 14.68 59.36
N GLY A 198 -5.18 15.56 59.65
CA GLY A 198 -4.51 16.39 58.66
C GLY A 198 -3.60 15.57 57.71
N ARG A 199 -2.94 14.54 58.26
CA ARG A 199 -2.11 13.62 57.46
C ARG A 199 -2.96 12.69 56.57
N MET A 200 -4.11 12.29 57.07
CA MET A 200 -5.09 11.51 56.31
C MET A 200 -5.65 12.26 55.10
N GLU A 201 -6.03 13.55 55.29
CA GLU A 201 -6.49 14.39 54.18
C GLU A 201 -5.39 14.55 53.09
N GLN A 202 -4.15 14.79 53.50
CA GLN A 202 -3.04 14.89 52.56
C GLN A 202 -2.83 13.61 51.75
N GLU A 203 -2.82 12.45 52.40
CA GLU A 203 -2.68 11.15 51.71
C GLU A 203 -3.88 10.86 50.79
N LEU A 204 -5.08 11.24 51.19
CA LEU A 204 -6.29 11.12 50.37
C LEU A 204 -6.18 11.98 49.07
N VAL A 205 -5.74 13.23 49.21
CA VAL A 205 -5.54 14.13 48.07
C VAL A 205 -4.49 13.57 47.11
N LEU A 206 -3.32 13.13 47.62
CA LEU A 206 -2.27 12.52 46.80
C LEU A 206 -2.75 11.25 46.10
N TRP A 207 -3.58 10.47 46.75
CA TRP A 207 -4.13 9.25 46.21
C TRP A 207 -5.17 9.52 45.13
N LEU A 208 -6.08 10.53 45.33
CA LEU A 208 -7.05 10.97 44.32
C LEU A 208 -6.37 11.56 43.09
N GLN A 209 -5.25 12.29 43.23
CA GLN A 209 -4.45 12.78 42.11
C GLN A 209 -3.86 11.64 41.25
N LYS A 210 -3.47 10.53 41.88
CA LYS A 210 -2.99 9.34 41.14
C LYS A 210 -4.07 8.66 40.32
N LEU A 211 -5.33 8.86 40.65
CA LEU A 211 -6.52 8.31 39.99
C LEU A 211 -7.11 9.27 38.94
N ASP A 212 -6.55 10.48 38.86
CA ASP A 212 -7.07 11.48 37.95
C ASP A 212 -6.61 11.13 36.52
N VAL A 213 -7.60 10.86 35.66
CA VAL A 213 -7.43 10.51 34.25
C VAL A 213 -8.18 11.49 33.34
N ASP A 214 -8.70 12.58 33.88
CA ASP A 214 -9.52 13.52 33.14
C ASP A 214 -8.70 14.20 32.03
N GLU A 215 -7.41 14.50 32.29
CA GLU A 215 -6.48 15.08 31.31
C GLU A 215 -6.21 14.12 30.15
N GLU A 216 -5.98 12.83 30.43
CA GLU A 216 -5.74 11.81 29.41
C GLU A 216 -6.97 11.62 28.51
N LEU A 217 -8.17 11.66 29.09
CA LEU A 217 -9.43 11.56 28.34
C LEU A 217 -9.66 12.79 27.45
N ASP A 218 -9.38 13.99 27.94
CA ASP A 218 -9.50 15.23 27.16
C ASP A 218 -8.48 15.28 26.02
N ARG A 219 -7.28 14.74 26.23
CA ARG A 219 -6.28 14.60 25.19
C ARG A 219 -6.70 13.56 24.15
N LEU A 220 -7.25 12.41 24.55
CA LEU A 220 -7.79 11.42 23.62
C LEU A 220 -8.88 12.04 22.74
N ASP A 221 -9.82 12.81 23.30
CA ASP A 221 -10.85 13.49 22.50
C ASP A 221 -10.25 14.52 21.52
N SER A 222 -9.26 15.28 21.97
CA SER A 222 -8.55 16.25 21.14
C SER A 222 -7.86 15.54 19.95
N HIS A 223 -7.25 14.38 20.19
CA HIS A 223 -6.60 13.57 19.15
C HIS A 223 -7.63 12.95 18.19
N VAL A 224 -8.80 12.53 18.67
CA VAL A 224 -9.92 12.08 17.85
C VAL A 224 -10.37 13.19 16.87
N VAL A 225 -10.54 14.40 17.34
CA VAL A 225 -10.90 15.55 16.50
C VAL A 225 -9.81 15.84 15.46
N GLU A 226 -8.54 15.79 15.88
CA GLU A 226 -7.42 16.06 15.00
C GLU A 226 -7.26 15.01 13.90
N ILE A 227 -7.44 13.71 14.20
CA ILE A 227 -7.35 12.65 13.18
C ILE A 227 -8.44 12.81 12.12
N ARG A 228 -9.67 13.15 12.52
CA ARG A 228 -10.76 13.46 11.59
C ARG A 228 -10.42 14.65 10.70
N ARG A 229 -9.81 15.71 11.28
CA ARG A 229 -9.36 16.90 10.54
C ARG A 229 -8.26 16.60 9.54
N ILE A 230 -7.34 15.67 9.85
CA ILE A 230 -6.27 15.28 8.94
C ILE A 230 -6.84 14.71 7.64
N PHE A 231 -7.89 13.89 7.72
CA PHE A 231 -8.50 13.27 6.54
C PHE A 231 -9.28 14.23 5.63
N THR A 232 -9.58 15.45 6.10
CA THR A 232 -10.17 16.49 5.25
C THR A 232 -9.14 17.34 4.48
N GLN A 233 -7.83 17.13 4.72
CA GLN A 233 -6.76 17.90 4.09
C GLN A 233 -6.22 17.20 2.84
N GLU A 234 -5.76 17.99 1.85
CA GLU A 234 -5.17 17.47 0.61
C GLU A 234 -3.64 17.28 0.70
N LYS A 235 -3.10 17.17 1.89
CA LYS A 235 -1.66 17.00 2.13
C LYS A 235 -1.31 15.56 2.48
N PRO A 236 -0.07 15.11 2.23
CA PRO A 236 0.38 13.80 2.68
C PRO A 236 0.17 13.62 4.19
N VAL A 237 -0.60 12.59 4.56
CA VAL A 237 -1.11 12.44 5.94
C VAL A 237 -0.30 11.46 6.79
N GLY A 238 0.44 10.52 6.18
CA GLY A 238 1.04 9.38 6.88
C GLY A 238 1.89 9.76 8.09
N ARG A 239 2.88 10.67 7.94
CA ARG A 239 3.75 11.07 9.07
C ARG A 239 3.00 11.73 10.22
N ARG A 240 1.96 12.51 9.90
CA ARG A 240 1.16 13.21 10.90
C ARG A 240 0.29 12.23 11.68
N LEU A 241 -0.26 11.23 10.97
CA LEU A 241 -1.01 10.15 11.60
C LEU A 241 -0.11 9.28 12.49
N ASP A 242 1.10 8.92 12.04
CA ASP A 242 2.06 8.18 12.85
C ASP A 242 2.38 8.89 14.17
N PHE A 243 2.62 10.21 14.11
CA PHE A 243 2.87 11.01 15.30
C PHE A 243 1.65 11.02 16.23
N LEU A 244 0.46 11.22 15.68
CA LEU A 244 -0.78 11.26 16.47
C LEU A 244 -1.07 9.90 17.13
N LEU A 245 -0.77 8.80 16.45
CA LEU A 245 -0.89 7.45 17.02
C LEU A 245 0.10 7.18 18.16
N GLN A 246 1.26 7.84 18.17
CA GLN A 246 2.17 7.80 19.32
C GLN A 246 1.56 8.50 20.52
N GLU A 247 0.91 9.66 20.33
CA GLU A 247 0.23 10.37 21.39
C GLU A 247 -0.97 9.56 21.90
N PHE A 248 -1.82 8.99 21.05
CA PHE A 248 -2.87 8.07 21.48
C PHE A 248 -2.35 6.93 22.36
N ASN A 249 -1.23 6.32 21.96
CA ASN A 249 -0.61 5.23 22.73
C ASN A 249 -0.09 5.70 24.08
N ARG A 250 0.44 6.93 24.14
CA ARG A 250 0.91 7.55 25.39
C ARG A 250 -0.27 7.74 26.36
N GLU A 251 -1.37 8.32 25.89
CA GLU A 251 -2.54 8.55 26.74
C GLU A 251 -3.19 7.21 27.17
N ALA A 252 -3.28 6.22 26.30
CA ALA A 252 -3.78 4.89 26.65
C ALA A 252 -2.89 4.18 27.69
N ASN A 253 -1.55 4.36 27.62
CA ASN A 253 -0.60 3.82 28.60
C ASN A 253 -0.76 4.50 29.95
N THR A 254 -0.90 5.83 29.98
CA THR A 254 -1.11 6.60 31.22
C THR A 254 -2.44 6.24 31.87
N LEU A 255 -3.51 6.15 31.08
CA LEU A 255 -4.82 5.67 31.53
C LEU A 255 -4.72 4.28 32.18
N GLY A 256 -4.03 3.33 31.51
CA GLY A 256 -3.82 1.99 32.03
C GLY A 256 -3.02 1.97 33.33
N SER A 257 -1.96 2.79 33.45
CA SER A 257 -1.14 2.86 34.66
C SER A 257 -1.83 3.51 35.87
N LYS A 258 -2.75 4.44 35.61
CA LYS A 258 -3.59 5.09 36.64
C LYS A 258 -4.84 4.27 36.99
N SER A 259 -5.12 3.20 36.25
CA SER A 259 -6.31 2.38 36.42
C SER A 259 -6.22 1.51 37.66
N VAL A 260 -7.22 1.61 38.54
CA VAL A 260 -7.38 0.84 39.79
C VAL A 260 -8.59 -0.09 39.78
N ASP A 261 -9.32 -0.13 38.68
CA ASP A 261 -10.51 -0.94 38.47
C ASP A 261 -10.33 -1.80 37.20
N ALA A 262 -10.71 -3.06 37.28
CA ALA A 262 -10.56 -3.99 36.15
C ALA A 262 -11.28 -3.53 34.88
N ARG A 263 -12.42 -2.81 35.02
CA ARG A 263 -13.18 -2.30 33.86
C ARG A 263 -12.36 -1.24 33.10
N THR A 264 -11.75 -0.29 33.80
CA THR A 264 -10.92 0.73 33.18
C THR A 264 -9.59 0.16 32.65
N SER A 265 -9.03 -0.87 33.32
CA SER A 265 -7.86 -1.58 32.79
C SER A 265 -8.18 -2.31 31.48
N ASN A 266 -9.33 -2.96 31.37
CA ASN A 266 -9.77 -3.62 30.14
C ASN A 266 -9.99 -2.60 29.00
N ILE A 267 -10.62 -1.45 29.31
CA ILE A 267 -10.79 -0.37 28.34
C ILE A 267 -9.43 0.14 27.83
N ALA A 268 -8.44 0.30 28.71
CA ALA A 268 -7.10 0.71 28.29
C ALA A 268 -6.43 -0.31 27.37
N VAL A 269 -6.71 -1.60 27.53
CA VAL A 269 -6.24 -2.65 26.61
C VAL A 269 -6.97 -2.54 25.26
N GLU A 270 -8.30 -2.38 25.26
CA GLU A 270 -9.08 -2.21 24.03
C GLU A 270 -8.66 -0.95 23.26
N LEU A 271 -8.38 0.15 23.93
CA LEU A 271 -7.82 1.36 23.30
C LEU A 271 -6.52 1.05 22.56
N LYS A 272 -5.60 0.30 23.16
CA LYS A 272 -4.34 -0.10 22.51
C LYS A 272 -4.57 -0.98 21.28
N VAL A 273 -5.51 -1.91 21.36
CA VAL A 273 -5.87 -2.76 20.21
C VAL A 273 -6.38 -1.91 19.05
N LEU A 274 -7.30 -0.96 19.32
CA LEU A 274 -7.81 -0.05 18.30
C LEU A 274 -6.71 0.82 17.70
N ILE A 275 -5.80 1.35 18.53
CA ILE A 275 -4.67 2.17 18.08
C ILE A 275 -3.72 1.37 17.19
N ASP A 276 -3.41 0.12 17.53
CA ASP A 276 -2.54 -0.73 16.74
C ASP A 276 -3.20 -1.12 15.41
N GLN A 277 -4.50 -1.39 15.40
CA GLN A 277 -5.26 -1.61 14.17
C GLN A 277 -5.25 -0.38 13.24
N ILE A 278 -5.40 0.82 13.80
CA ILE A 278 -5.28 2.07 13.02
C ILE A 278 -3.86 2.20 12.45
N ARG A 279 -2.84 1.92 13.25
CA ARG A 279 -1.43 2.00 12.82
C ARG A 279 -1.14 1.09 11.63
N GLU A 280 -1.67 -0.13 11.63
CA GLU A 280 -1.53 -1.07 10.52
C GLU A 280 -2.15 -0.51 9.23
N GLN A 281 -3.34 0.09 9.30
CA GLN A 281 -3.99 0.69 8.13
C GLN A 281 -3.25 1.96 7.64
N VAL A 282 -2.74 2.79 8.56
CA VAL A 282 -1.99 4.01 8.24
C VAL A 282 -0.71 3.71 7.45
N GLN A 283 -0.10 2.54 7.66
CA GLN A 283 1.08 2.12 6.89
C GLN A 283 0.77 1.92 5.40
N ASN A 284 -0.48 1.71 5.03
CA ASN A 284 -0.90 1.43 3.66
C ASN A 284 -1.50 2.65 2.93
N ILE A 285 -1.49 3.84 3.54
CA ILE A 285 -2.02 5.07 2.94
C ILE A 285 -0.94 6.10 2.62
N GLU A 286 -1.19 6.83 1.52
CA GLU A 286 -0.38 7.95 1.03
C GLU A 286 -1.19 9.23 0.96
#